data_eedc7aff6ccaa0a2a225e84aa48c2b72
#
_entry.id   eedc7aff6ccaa0a2a225e84aa48c2b72
#
_cell.length_a   1.000
_cell.length_b   1.000
_cell.length_c   1.000
_cell.angle_alpha   90.00
_cell.angle_beta   90.00
_cell.angle_gamma   90.00
#
_symmetry.space_group_name_H-M   'P 1'
#
loop_
_entity.id
_entity.type
_entity.pdbx_description
1 polymer ?
#
loop_
_entity_poly.entity_id
_entity_poly.type
_entity_poly.pdbx_seq_one_letter_code
_entity_poly.pdbx_strand_id
1 'polypeptide(L)'
;MDTTKTWKLGIHIDEHDNQTHARAHLVTDDNELTGHGVARLNPRDTDVPEIGDELAVARALSDLAHQLLEAAAGDIESVTHQRGAVTL
;
A
#
# COMPACT_ATOMS: atom_id res chain seq x y z
N MET A 1 9.99 -1.44 28.35
CA MET A 1 8.97 -0.39 28.26
C MET A 1 8.09 -0.64 27.05
N ASP A 2 6.79 -0.70 27.27
CA ASP A 2 5.85 -1.02 26.19
C ASP A 2 5.36 0.26 25.52
N THR A 3 5.35 0.25 24.23
CA THR A 3 4.86 1.38 23.43
C THR A 3 3.87 0.86 22.41
N THR A 4 2.72 1.49 22.36
CA THR A 4 1.69 1.16 21.36
C THR A 4 1.54 2.31 20.39
N LYS A 5 1.55 1.99 19.11
CA LYS A 5 1.30 2.96 18.06
C LYS A 5 0.14 2.47 17.20
N THR A 6 -0.66 3.41 16.72
CA THR A 6 -1.77 3.08 15.84
C THR A 6 -1.66 3.94 14.59
N TRP A 7 -1.65 3.30 13.44
CA TRP A 7 -1.70 3.98 12.15
C TRP A 7 -3.08 3.79 11.55
N LYS A 8 -3.51 4.74 10.75
CA LYS A 8 -4.81 4.69 10.10
C LYS A 8 -4.65 4.27 8.65
N LEU A 9 -5.46 3.32 8.24
CA LEU A 9 -5.52 2.85 6.87
C LEU A 9 -6.94 3.02 6.36
N GLY A 10 -7.07 3.77 5.28
CA GLY A 10 -8.35 3.94 4.59
C GLY A 10 -8.30 3.26 3.24
N ILE A 11 -9.40 2.64 2.84
CA ILE A 11 -9.51 1.99 1.55
C ILE A 11 -10.69 2.57 0.81
N HIS A 12 -10.43 3.05 -0.41
CA HIS A 12 -11.44 3.55 -1.33
C HIS A 12 -11.55 2.64 -2.54
N ILE A 13 -12.76 2.30 -2.91
CA ILE A 13 -13.03 1.42 -4.03
C ILE A 13 -13.96 2.14 -5.00
N ASP A 14 -13.59 2.18 -6.27
CA ASP A 14 -14.39 2.74 -7.34
C ASP A 14 -14.56 1.69 -8.43
N GLU A 15 -15.77 1.51 -8.91
CA GLU A 15 -16.05 0.70 -10.08
C GLU A 15 -16.33 1.60 -11.27
N HIS A 16 -15.69 1.32 -12.39
CA HIS A 16 -15.83 2.14 -13.59
C HIS A 16 -15.45 1.34 -14.82
N ASP A 17 -16.37 1.24 -15.78
CA ASP A 17 -16.13 0.57 -17.08
C ASP A 17 -15.53 -0.85 -16.93
N ASN A 18 -16.17 -1.68 -16.12
CA ASN A 18 -15.74 -3.06 -15.87
C ASN A 18 -14.37 -3.16 -15.22
N GLN A 19 -13.92 -2.09 -14.61
CA GLN A 19 -12.69 -2.06 -13.82
C GLN A 19 -13.02 -1.65 -12.40
N THR A 20 -12.38 -2.29 -11.46
CA THR A 20 -12.44 -1.90 -10.06
C THR A 20 -11.09 -1.32 -9.69
N HIS A 21 -11.10 -0.09 -9.18
CA HIS A 21 -9.91 0.60 -8.71
C HIS A 21 -9.97 0.70 -7.20
N ALA A 22 -8.86 0.38 -6.55
CA ALA A 22 -8.75 0.53 -5.11
C ALA A 22 -7.54 1.38 -4.77
N ARG A 23 -7.69 2.19 -3.72
CA ARG A 23 -6.61 2.96 -3.14
C ARG A 23 -6.55 2.66 -1.66
N ALA A 24 -5.40 2.25 -1.19
CA ALA A 24 -5.13 2.03 0.22
C ALA A 24 -4.26 3.18 0.70
N HIS A 25 -4.81 4.02 1.56
CA HIS A 25 -4.13 5.21 2.07
C HIS A 25 -3.73 5.01 3.51
N LEU A 26 -2.45 5.04 3.78
CA LEU A 26 -1.88 4.83 5.11
C LEU A 26 -1.30 6.14 5.62
N VAL A 27 -1.70 6.50 6.83
CA VAL A 27 -1.14 7.64 7.54
C VAL A 27 -0.34 7.13 8.72
N THR A 28 0.95 7.40 8.70
CA THR A 28 1.86 7.09 9.81
C THR A 28 2.17 8.39 10.56
N ASP A 29 3.04 8.32 11.56
CA ASP A 29 3.46 9.52 12.30
C ASP A 29 4.19 10.52 11.41
N ASP A 30 4.93 10.04 10.42
CA ASP A 30 5.81 10.87 9.62
C ASP A 30 5.41 10.96 8.14
N ASN A 31 4.61 10.01 7.65
CA ASN A 31 4.36 9.86 6.23
C ASN A 31 2.92 9.57 5.90
N GLU A 32 2.59 9.82 4.64
CA GLU A 32 1.37 9.33 4.02
C GLU A 32 1.76 8.55 2.79
N LEU A 33 1.24 7.34 2.68
CA LEU A 33 1.53 6.45 1.55
C LEU A 33 0.23 5.97 0.94
N THR A 34 0.20 5.87 -0.38
CA THR A 34 -0.98 5.38 -1.08
C THR A 34 -0.59 4.27 -2.03
N GLY A 35 -1.23 3.12 -1.85
CA GLY A 35 -1.10 2.00 -2.76
C GLY A 35 -2.30 1.94 -3.69
N HIS A 36 -2.09 1.50 -4.91
CA HIS A 36 -3.12 1.41 -5.94
C HIS A 36 -3.25 -0.02 -6.45
N GLY A 37 -4.48 -0.43 -6.69
CA GLY A 37 -4.77 -1.72 -7.29
C GLY A 37 -5.92 -1.63 -8.28
N VAL A 38 -5.86 -2.45 -9.30
CA VAL A 38 -6.89 -2.52 -10.33
C VAL A 38 -7.24 -3.98 -10.58
N ALA A 39 -8.52 -4.25 -10.68
CA ALA A 39 -9.02 -5.53 -11.14
C ALA A 39 -9.92 -5.29 -12.34
N ARG A 40 -9.77 -6.11 -13.36
CA ARG A 40 -10.59 -6.02 -14.57
C ARG A 40 -11.49 -7.22 -14.67
N LEU A 41 -12.75 -6.97 -15.00
CA LEU A 41 -13.69 -8.03 -15.27
C LEU A 41 -13.50 -8.49 -16.72
N ASN A 42 -13.28 -9.79 -16.88
CA ASN A 42 -13.31 -10.39 -18.22
C ASN A 42 -14.76 -10.39 -18.68
N PRO A 43 -15.10 -9.87 -19.88
CA PRO A 43 -16.47 -9.83 -20.35
C PRO A 43 -17.17 -11.19 -20.40
N ARG A 44 -16.40 -12.27 -20.42
CA ARG A 44 -16.95 -13.64 -20.42
C ARG A 44 -17.26 -14.17 -19.04
N ASP A 45 -16.76 -13.51 -18.01
CA ASP A 45 -16.95 -13.97 -16.64
C ASP A 45 -18.26 -13.45 -16.08
N THR A 46 -18.78 -14.18 -15.12
CA THR A 46 -19.94 -13.73 -14.36
C THR A 46 -19.53 -12.53 -13.53
N ASP A 47 -20.34 -11.48 -13.57
CA ASP A 47 -20.08 -10.28 -12.78
C ASP A 47 -20.39 -10.53 -11.31
N VAL A 48 -19.33 -10.69 -10.52
CA VAL A 48 -19.42 -10.80 -9.06
C VAL A 48 -18.60 -9.66 -8.48
N PRO A 49 -19.26 -8.54 -8.12
CA PRO A 49 -18.56 -7.33 -7.66
C PRO A 49 -17.58 -7.57 -6.52
N GLU A 50 -17.91 -8.46 -5.58
CA GLU A 50 -17.04 -8.73 -4.45
C GLU A 50 -15.67 -9.27 -4.86
N ILE A 51 -15.62 -10.04 -5.93
CA ILE A 51 -14.35 -10.59 -6.42
C ILE A 51 -13.47 -9.45 -6.94
N GLY A 52 -14.04 -8.54 -7.70
CA GLY A 52 -13.31 -7.38 -8.20
C GLY A 52 -12.80 -6.51 -7.07
N ASP A 53 -13.64 -6.25 -6.08
CA ASP A 53 -13.28 -5.44 -4.91
C ASP A 53 -12.13 -6.09 -4.15
N GLU A 54 -12.24 -7.38 -3.87
CA GLU A 54 -11.22 -8.12 -3.12
C GLU A 54 -9.87 -8.11 -3.85
N LEU A 55 -9.89 -8.36 -5.16
CA LEU A 55 -8.67 -8.38 -5.96
C LEU A 55 -8.03 -6.99 -6.04
N ALA A 56 -8.83 -5.96 -6.29
CA ALA A 56 -8.33 -4.60 -6.40
C ALA A 56 -7.72 -4.15 -5.05
N VAL A 57 -8.41 -4.44 -3.96
CA VAL A 57 -7.91 -4.11 -2.62
C VAL A 57 -6.64 -4.88 -2.29
N ALA A 58 -6.59 -6.18 -2.61
CA ALA A 58 -5.39 -6.98 -2.39
C ALA A 58 -4.19 -6.40 -3.14
N ARG A 59 -4.39 -5.98 -4.38
CA ARG A 59 -3.33 -5.37 -5.19
C ARG A 59 -2.93 -4.00 -4.64
N ALA A 60 -3.88 -3.21 -4.17
CA ALA A 60 -3.59 -1.92 -3.54
C ALA A 60 -2.77 -2.10 -2.27
N LEU A 61 -3.12 -3.09 -1.44
CA LEU A 61 -2.38 -3.38 -0.22
C LEU A 61 -0.99 -3.93 -0.52
N SER A 62 -0.86 -4.73 -1.57
CA SER A 62 0.45 -5.23 -2.01
C SER A 62 1.35 -4.09 -2.45
N ASP A 63 0.82 -3.16 -3.23
CA ASP A 63 1.55 -1.97 -3.65
C ASP A 63 1.97 -1.13 -2.44
N LEU A 64 1.06 -0.92 -1.50
CA LEU A 64 1.35 -0.18 -0.28
C LEU A 64 2.43 -0.87 0.54
N ALA A 65 2.33 -2.20 0.70
CA ALA A 65 3.34 -2.96 1.44
C ALA A 65 4.72 -2.82 0.80
N HIS A 66 4.76 -2.83 -0.53
CA HIS A 66 6.01 -2.65 -1.27
C HIS A 66 6.61 -1.27 -1.03
N GLN A 67 5.78 -0.23 -1.03
CA GLN A 67 6.22 1.13 -0.73
C GLN A 67 6.76 1.25 0.70
N LEU A 68 6.13 0.56 1.66
CA LEU A 68 6.63 0.54 3.04
C LEU A 68 7.99 -0.12 3.13
N LEU A 69 8.21 -1.21 2.39
CA LEU A 69 9.50 -1.88 2.34
C LEU A 69 10.56 -0.97 1.75
N GLU A 70 10.22 -0.25 0.70
CA GLU A 70 11.15 0.71 0.08
C GLU A 70 11.46 1.87 1.03
N ALA A 71 10.47 2.37 1.75
CA ALA A 71 10.69 3.43 2.73
C ALA A 71 11.60 2.95 3.85
N ALA A 72 11.37 1.73 4.35
CA ALA A 72 12.21 1.14 5.38
C ALA A 72 13.64 0.96 4.90
N ALA A 73 13.81 0.48 3.67
CA ALA A 73 15.13 0.28 3.08
C ALA A 73 15.87 1.61 2.94
N GLY A 74 15.17 2.66 2.50
CA GLY A 74 15.72 4.00 2.39
C GLY A 74 16.14 4.56 3.75
N ASP A 75 15.31 4.36 4.76
CA ASP A 75 15.61 4.82 6.13
C ASP A 75 16.81 4.06 6.70
N ILE A 76 16.88 2.75 6.49
CA ILE A 76 18.01 1.93 6.93
C ILE A 76 19.28 2.39 6.24
N GLU A 77 19.23 2.60 4.93
CA GLU A 77 20.38 3.07 4.17
C GLU A 77 20.88 4.43 4.65
N SER A 78 19.95 5.33 4.93
CA SER A 78 20.27 6.66 5.44
C SER A 78 21.02 6.58 6.78
N VAL A 79 20.52 5.76 7.70
CA VAL A 79 21.16 5.57 9.01
C VAL A 79 22.52 4.91 8.86
N THR A 80 22.60 3.86 8.03
CA THR A 80 23.85 3.14 7.80
C THR A 80 24.89 4.06 7.15
N HIS A 81 24.46 4.89 6.21
CA HIS A 81 25.35 5.83 5.54
C HIS A 81 25.91 6.86 6.52
N GLN A 82 25.08 7.38 7.41
CA GLN A 82 25.51 8.30 8.46
C GLN A 82 26.50 7.64 9.41
N ARG A 83 26.22 6.41 9.81
CA ARG A 83 27.11 5.64 10.68
C ARG A 83 28.43 5.35 9.99
N GLY A 84 28.37 4.98 8.70
CA GLY A 84 29.57 4.75 7.92
C GLY A 84 30.44 6.01 7.87
N ALA A 85 29.84 7.17 7.69
CA ALA A 85 30.55 8.43 7.67
C ALA A 85 31.19 8.74 9.02
N VAL A 86 30.52 8.36 10.12
CA VAL A 86 31.02 8.61 11.47
C VAL A 86 32.11 7.62 11.86
N THR A 87 31.97 6.36 11.46
CA THR A 87 32.91 5.31 11.84
C THR A 87 34.16 5.27 10.98
N LEU A 88 34.11 5.88 9.84
CA LEU A 88 35.30 5.96 8.97
C LEU A 88 36.22 7.08 9.42
#